data_d2fc68b2bee1854c6de0b6d04b3cb823
#
_entry.id   d2fc68b2bee1854c6de0b6d04b3cb823
#
_cell.length_a   1.000
_cell.length_b   1.000
_cell.length_c   1.000
_cell.angle_alpha   90.00
_cell.angle_beta   90.00
_cell.angle_gamma   90.00
#
_symmetry.space_group_name_H-M   'P 1'
#
loop_
_entity.id
_entity.type
_entity.pdbx_description
1 polymer ?
#
loop_
_entity_poly.entity_id
_entity_poly.type
_entity_poly.pdbx_seq_one_letter_code
_entity_poly.pdbx_strand_id
1 'polypeptide(L)'
;MIKGIICGLMMMAGFTAVAQDAVVKNQPPSPLYRDPIYDGAADPVLVYNKGEKEWTMLYTQRRANVQSPGVAFCYGTAIGVATSKDHGHSWVYRGALNLEHERGQNTFWAPDVVFDKGVYHMFVVYIPGVYSQWGGDSHLVHYTSKNLWDWKYEGPLNLPDHNIIDPTLMKLPDGKWHMWYKDQKLGSITMTAESNDLVNWKADDKPAIEGRAHEGPKIFRFKDYYWMITDEWQGQRVYRSKDAKTWEHQGLVLDKPGHRPEDTPTGAHADVVVSEGHAYIIYFTHPGRKKHFEDGGLDADGAYSYTTKRTSIHAAELEFNGETLICDRDKPFGFWLADVK
;
A
#
# COMPACT_ATOMS: atom_id res chain seq x y z
N MET A 1 -51.16 24.69 39.69
CA MET A 1 -49.90 24.33 40.36
C MET A 1 -49.26 23.25 39.55
N ILE A 2 -48.33 23.63 38.74
CA ILE A 2 -47.64 22.74 37.80
C ILE A 2 -46.17 22.77 38.22
N LYS A 3 -45.68 21.64 38.75
CA LYS A 3 -44.23 21.35 38.86
C LYS A 3 -43.96 20.22 37.91
N GLY A 4 -43.14 20.46 36.95
CA GLY A 4 -42.75 19.38 36.05
C GLY A 4 -41.59 19.76 35.18
N ILE A 5 -40.58 18.91 35.21
CA ILE A 5 -39.67 18.56 34.14
C ILE A 5 -38.60 19.60 33.81
N ILE A 6 -37.47 19.49 34.50
CA ILE A 6 -36.14 19.79 33.96
C ILE A 6 -35.25 18.63 34.40
N CYS A 7 -35.18 17.62 33.58
CA CYS A 7 -34.16 16.56 33.71
C CYS A 7 -34.08 15.82 32.36
N GLY A 8 -33.19 16.22 31.47
CA GLY A 8 -33.07 15.54 30.19
C GLY A 8 -32.04 16.09 29.18
N LEU A 9 -31.20 17.05 29.54
CA LEU A 9 -30.25 17.61 28.57
C LEU A 9 -28.76 17.50 28.96
N MET A 10 -28.41 16.83 30.03
CA MET A 10 -26.98 16.75 30.45
C MET A 10 -26.27 15.46 30.09
N MET A 11 -26.91 14.44 29.52
CA MET A 11 -26.24 13.17 29.20
C MET A 11 -25.68 13.05 27.78
N MET A 12 -26.06 13.91 26.84
CA MET A 12 -25.50 13.83 25.45
C MET A 12 -24.18 14.54 25.25
N ALA A 13 -23.86 15.56 26.05
CA ALA A 13 -22.61 16.31 25.91
C ALA A 13 -21.38 15.54 26.42
N GLY A 14 -21.56 14.66 27.40
CA GLY A 14 -20.44 13.90 27.99
C GLY A 14 -19.94 12.76 27.09
N PHE A 15 -20.82 12.10 26.35
CA PHE A 15 -20.43 11.00 25.47
C PHE A 15 -19.70 11.45 24.19
N THR A 16 -20.06 12.59 23.65
CA THR A 16 -19.40 13.15 22.46
C THR A 16 -18.01 13.68 22.78
N ALA A 17 -17.81 14.33 23.92
CA ALA A 17 -16.50 14.84 24.33
C ALA A 17 -15.51 13.72 24.64
N VAL A 18 -15.93 12.68 25.36
CA VAL A 18 -15.05 11.53 25.70
C VAL A 18 -14.68 10.73 24.43
N ALA A 19 -15.59 10.57 23.47
CA ALA A 19 -15.31 9.91 22.20
C ALA A 19 -14.34 10.74 21.33
N GLN A 20 -14.53 12.05 21.29
CA GLN A 20 -13.66 12.96 20.53
C GLN A 20 -12.26 13.05 21.15
N ASP A 21 -12.12 13.08 22.47
CA ASP A 21 -10.85 13.05 23.18
C ASP A 21 -10.10 11.71 22.96
N ALA A 22 -10.81 10.58 22.89
CA ALA A 22 -10.23 9.28 22.60
C ALA A 22 -9.73 9.18 21.16
N VAL A 23 -10.45 9.72 20.19
CA VAL A 23 -10.05 9.79 18.77
C VAL A 23 -8.80 10.65 18.62
N VAL A 24 -8.76 11.83 19.23
CA VAL A 24 -7.58 12.72 19.18
C VAL A 24 -6.36 12.08 19.83
N LYS A 25 -6.54 11.30 20.90
CA LYS A 25 -5.44 10.64 21.61
C LYS A 25 -4.80 9.51 20.79
N ASN A 26 -5.55 8.88 19.88
CA ASN A 26 -5.10 7.75 19.06
C ASN A 26 -4.90 8.12 17.58
N GLN A 27 -4.83 9.40 17.26
CA GLN A 27 -4.57 9.83 15.89
C GLN A 27 -3.14 9.47 15.49
N PRO A 28 -2.92 8.88 14.29
CA PRO A 28 -1.57 8.57 13.83
C PRO A 28 -0.78 9.86 13.54
N PRO A 29 0.55 9.84 13.67
CA PRO A 29 1.36 10.97 13.24
C PRO A 29 1.26 11.20 11.73
N SER A 30 1.59 12.41 11.28
CA SER A 30 1.72 12.72 9.87
C SER A 30 3.08 13.42 9.63
N PRO A 31 3.94 12.81 8.82
CA PRO A 31 3.79 11.48 8.22
C PRO A 31 3.78 10.34 9.26
N LEU A 32 3.16 9.23 8.89
CA LEU A 32 3.18 8.01 9.69
C LEU A 32 4.59 7.42 9.77
N TYR A 33 5.31 7.48 8.65
CA TYR A 33 6.67 6.96 8.57
C TYR A 33 7.48 7.66 7.47
N ARG A 34 8.78 7.82 7.74
CA ARG A 34 9.81 8.21 6.76
C ARG A 34 10.99 7.27 6.89
N ASP A 35 11.54 6.83 5.76
CA ASP A 35 12.76 6.03 5.76
C ASP A 35 13.95 6.88 6.23
N PRO A 36 14.63 6.49 7.33
CA PRO A 36 15.71 7.30 7.91
C PRO A 36 17.03 7.20 7.14
N ILE A 37 17.14 6.29 6.16
CA ILE A 37 18.38 6.04 5.41
C ILE A 37 18.36 6.74 4.07
N TYR A 38 17.29 6.53 3.28
CA TYR A 38 17.20 7.05 1.92
C TYR A 38 16.07 8.07 1.71
N ASP A 39 15.19 8.22 2.70
CA ASP A 39 14.02 9.14 2.68
C ASP A 39 13.10 8.92 1.45
N GLY A 40 12.96 7.67 1.07
CA GLY A 40 12.25 7.25 -0.14
C GLY A 40 11.34 6.04 0.08
N ALA A 41 10.63 5.97 1.23
CA ALA A 41 9.66 4.90 1.50
C ALA A 41 8.44 5.03 0.57
N ALA A 42 8.15 3.99 -0.21
CA ALA A 42 7.05 3.93 -1.16
C ALA A 42 6.43 2.53 -1.19
N ASP A 43 5.24 2.41 -1.78
CA ASP A 43 4.55 1.14 -2.04
C ASP A 43 4.47 0.25 -0.78
N PRO A 44 3.91 0.76 0.35
CA PRO A 44 3.90 0.04 1.62
C PRO A 44 2.95 -1.16 1.59
N VAL A 45 3.30 -2.23 2.32
CA VAL A 45 2.39 -3.31 2.74
C VAL A 45 2.58 -3.59 4.23
N LEU A 46 1.47 -3.77 4.94
CA LEU A 46 1.48 -4.06 6.37
C LEU A 46 1.11 -5.53 6.61
N VAL A 47 1.95 -6.22 7.37
CA VAL A 47 1.74 -7.61 7.73
C VAL A 47 1.99 -7.81 9.23
N TYR A 48 1.14 -8.59 9.90
CA TYR A 48 1.32 -8.92 11.30
C TYR A 48 2.31 -10.07 11.47
N ASN A 49 3.40 -9.83 12.18
CA ASN A 49 4.35 -10.87 12.57
C ASN A 49 3.82 -11.66 13.78
N LYS A 50 3.25 -12.84 13.50
CA LYS A 50 2.65 -13.69 14.55
C LYS A 50 3.67 -14.20 15.55
N GLY A 51 4.93 -14.39 15.15
CA GLY A 51 6.00 -14.87 16.00
C GLY A 51 6.47 -13.80 17.00
N GLU A 52 6.65 -12.57 16.54
CA GLU A 52 7.14 -11.45 17.33
C GLU A 52 6.02 -10.60 17.93
N LYS A 53 4.76 -10.85 17.52
CA LYS A 53 3.56 -10.13 17.94
C LYS A 53 3.68 -8.62 17.71
N GLU A 54 4.10 -8.24 16.51
CA GLU A 54 4.24 -6.85 16.10
C GLU A 54 3.78 -6.67 14.64
N TRP A 55 3.42 -5.47 14.29
CA TRP A 55 3.16 -5.11 12.91
C TRP A 55 4.46 -4.82 12.18
N THR A 56 4.59 -5.34 10.98
CA THR A 56 5.71 -5.13 10.08
C THR A 56 5.23 -4.39 8.85
N MET A 57 5.88 -3.29 8.51
CA MET A 57 5.73 -2.57 7.25
C MET A 57 6.89 -2.96 6.35
N LEU A 58 6.58 -3.52 5.19
CA LEU A 58 7.51 -3.72 4.10
C LEU A 58 7.24 -2.66 3.03
N TYR A 59 8.28 -2.10 2.43
CA TYR A 59 8.12 -1.01 1.47
C TYR A 59 9.27 -0.96 0.47
N THR A 60 9.01 -0.43 -0.72
CA THR A 60 10.08 -0.11 -1.68
C THR A 60 10.98 0.99 -1.11
N GLN A 61 12.25 0.70 -0.89
CA GLN A 61 13.21 1.64 -0.31
C GLN A 61 13.88 2.46 -1.43
N ARG A 62 13.17 3.46 -1.99
CA ARG A 62 13.71 4.35 -3.03
C ARG A 62 14.86 5.19 -2.47
N ARG A 63 15.89 5.43 -3.28
CA ARG A 63 17.13 6.08 -2.86
C ARG A 63 17.08 7.60 -3.09
N ALA A 64 16.14 8.30 -2.45
CA ALA A 64 15.86 9.71 -2.73
C ALA A 64 17.03 10.66 -2.48
N ASN A 65 17.87 10.39 -1.47
CA ASN A 65 19.05 11.20 -1.12
C ASN A 65 20.31 10.84 -1.93
N VAL A 66 20.25 9.85 -2.83
CA VAL A 66 21.38 9.49 -3.68
C VAL A 66 21.33 10.27 -4.97
N GLN A 67 22.45 10.93 -5.34
CA GLN A 67 22.59 11.58 -6.63
C GLN A 67 22.65 10.50 -7.73
N SER A 68 21.72 10.56 -8.67
CA SER A 68 21.61 9.56 -9.75
C SER A 68 20.81 10.13 -10.92
N PRO A 69 21.12 9.73 -12.18
CA PRO A 69 20.44 10.27 -13.36
C PRO A 69 18.98 9.78 -13.44
N GLY A 70 18.10 10.65 -13.90
CA GLY A 70 16.69 10.36 -14.16
C GLY A 70 16.01 9.65 -13.00
N VAL A 71 15.35 8.53 -13.30
CA VAL A 71 14.62 7.73 -12.31
C VAL A 71 15.47 6.62 -11.66
N ALA A 72 16.79 6.63 -11.81
CA ALA A 72 17.67 5.61 -11.23
C ALA A 72 17.59 5.52 -9.68
N PHE A 73 17.09 6.55 -9.00
CA PHE A 73 16.81 6.49 -7.57
C PHE A 73 15.67 5.53 -7.19
N CYS A 74 14.81 5.18 -8.14
CA CYS A 74 13.75 4.16 -7.97
C CYS A 74 14.26 2.75 -8.25
N TYR A 75 15.43 2.58 -8.82
CA TYR A 75 16.04 1.28 -9.15
C TYR A 75 17.20 0.94 -8.21
N GLY A 76 17.63 -0.33 -8.23
CA GLY A 76 18.62 -0.84 -7.29
C GLY A 76 18.14 -0.73 -5.84
N THR A 77 16.84 -0.85 -5.64
CA THR A 77 16.13 -0.73 -4.37
C THR A 77 16.00 -2.08 -3.70
N ALA A 78 16.12 -2.09 -2.38
CA ALA A 78 15.71 -3.23 -1.56
C ALA A 78 14.28 -3.02 -1.03
N ILE A 79 13.75 -4.02 -0.35
CA ILE A 79 12.54 -3.91 0.45
C ILE A 79 12.95 -3.52 1.87
N GLY A 80 12.61 -2.29 2.26
CA GLY A 80 12.82 -1.77 3.60
C GLY A 80 11.84 -2.38 4.61
N VAL A 81 12.27 -2.45 5.87
CA VAL A 81 11.51 -3.02 6.97
C VAL A 81 11.39 -2.00 8.11
N ALA A 82 10.16 -1.73 8.53
CA ALA A 82 9.89 -1.03 9.78
C ALA A 82 8.89 -1.83 10.62
N THR A 83 9.05 -1.80 11.96
CA THR A 83 8.16 -2.53 12.87
C THR A 83 7.49 -1.61 13.88
N SER A 84 6.28 -2.01 14.31
CA SER A 84 5.49 -1.31 15.32
C SER A 84 5.01 -2.29 16.38
N LYS A 85 5.23 -1.95 17.66
CA LYS A 85 4.74 -2.69 18.85
C LYS A 85 3.59 -1.99 19.57
N ASP A 86 3.17 -0.86 19.05
CA ASP A 86 2.13 -0.01 19.63
C ASP A 86 0.95 0.17 18.68
N HIS A 87 0.58 -0.92 17.99
CA HIS A 87 -0.60 -0.99 17.11
C HIS A 87 -0.56 0.02 15.95
N GLY A 88 0.64 0.33 15.44
CA GLY A 88 0.85 1.17 14.27
C GLY A 88 1.11 2.65 14.57
N HIS A 89 1.12 3.07 15.85
CA HIS A 89 1.32 4.48 16.22
C HIS A 89 2.75 4.97 16.01
N SER A 90 3.73 4.10 16.22
CA SER A 90 5.13 4.40 15.93
C SER A 90 5.80 3.28 15.16
N TRP A 91 6.74 3.63 14.31
CA TRP A 91 7.45 2.69 13.45
C TRP A 91 8.96 2.87 13.62
N VAL A 92 9.63 1.75 13.80
CA VAL A 92 11.09 1.70 13.95
C VAL A 92 11.70 1.02 12.74
N TYR A 93 12.62 1.71 12.04
CA TYR A 93 13.40 1.12 10.95
C TYR A 93 14.25 -0.04 11.45
N ARG A 94 14.20 -1.14 10.76
CA ARG A 94 14.88 -2.39 11.16
C ARG A 94 15.93 -2.85 10.13
N GLY A 95 16.05 -2.16 9.01
CA GLY A 95 16.94 -2.52 7.92
C GLY A 95 16.20 -2.79 6.63
N ALA A 96 16.86 -3.48 5.72
CA ALA A 96 16.29 -3.93 4.46
C ALA A 96 16.43 -5.44 4.34
N LEU A 97 15.50 -6.10 3.65
CA LEU A 97 15.53 -7.53 3.39
C LEU A 97 16.67 -7.87 2.42
N ASN A 98 17.32 -8.98 2.65
CA ASN A 98 18.26 -9.55 1.71
C ASN A 98 17.51 -10.52 0.78
N LEU A 99 17.09 -10.03 -0.37
CA LEU A 99 16.31 -10.79 -1.37
C LEU A 99 17.13 -11.12 -2.61
N GLU A 100 18.40 -10.70 -2.68
CA GLU A 100 19.25 -10.94 -3.85
C GLU A 100 19.44 -12.44 -4.08
N HIS A 101 19.07 -12.89 -5.27
CA HIS A 101 19.20 -14.28 -5.72
C HIS A 101 20.04 -14.39 -7.00
N GLU A 102 20.42 -13.24 -7.59
CA GLU A 102 21.32 -13.12 -8.73
C GLU A 102 22.45 -12.12 -8.44
N ARG A 103 23.49 -12.13 -9.26
CA ARG A 103 24.61 -11.20 -9.11
C ARG A 103 24.26 -9.82 -9.62
N GLY A 104 24.79 -8.80 -8.95
CA GLY A 104 24.62 -7.40 -9.33
C GLY A 104 23.79 -6.63 -8.31
N GLN A 105 23.52 -5.38 -8.63
CA GLN A 105 22.55 -4.56 -7.92
C GLN A 105 21.25 -4.65 -8.70
N ASN A 106 20.25 -5.30 -8.12
CA ASN A 106 18.95 -5.50 -8.73
C ASN A 106 17.89 -4.64 -8.04
N THR A 107 16.70 -4.64 -8.59
CA THR A 107 15.59 -3.78 -8.15
C THR A 107 14.45 -4.64 -7.62
N PHE A 108 13.97 -4.31 -6.43
CA PHE A 108 12.78 -4.90 -5.83
C PHE A 108 11.75 -3.81 -5.55
N TRP A 109 10.49 -4.01 -6.00
CA TRP A 109 9.39 -3.08 -5.78
C TRP A 109 8.15 -3.76 -5.25
N ALA A 110 7.32 -2.97 -4.57
CA ALA A 110 5.92 -3.23 -4.26
C ALA A 110 5.63 -4.69 -3.86
N PRO A 111 6.07 -5.13 -2.69
CA PRO A 111 5.76 -6.47 -2.20
C PRO A 111 4.28 -6.57 -1.80
N ASP A 112 3.69 -7.76 -1.96
CA ASP A 112 2.50 -8.16 -1.19
C ASP A 112 2.79 -9.44 -0.43
N VAL A 113 2.22 -9.57 0.78
CA VAL A 113 2.51 -10.70 1.67
C VAL A 113 1.22 -11.31 2.19
N VAL A 114 1.09 -12.61 2.00
CA VAL A 114 -0.01 -13.39 2.58
C VAL A 114 0.52 -14.48 3.53
N PHE A 115 -0.29 -14.86 4.51
CA PHE A 115 0.04 -15.93 5.44
C PHE A 115 -0.87 -17.13 5.18
N ASP A 116 -0.29 -18.29 4.88
CA ASP A 116 -1.03 -19.54 4.71
C ASP A 116 -0.30 -20.69 5.42
N LYS A 117 -1.04 -21.48 6.19
CA LYS A 117 -0.54 -22.71 6.84
C LYS A 117 0.80 -22.56 7.59
N GLY A 118 0.99 -21.44 8.28
CA GLY A 118 2.19 -21.20 9.09
C GLY A 118 3.39 -20.63 8.34
N VAL A 119 3.21 -20.22 7.08
CA VAL A 119 4.24 -19.65 6.22
C VAL A 119 3.77 -18.32 5.67
N TYR A 120 4.63 -17.32 5.67
CA TYR A 120 4.47 -16.08 4.94
C TYR A 120 4.95 -16.27 3.50
N HIS A 121 4.15 -15.86 2.55
CA HIS A 121 4.45 -15.87 1.12
C HIS A 121 4.51 -14.43 0.64
N MET A 122 5.66 -13.99 0.18
CA MET A 122 5.85 -12.67 -0.42
C MET A 122 5.95 -12.80 -1.93
N PHE A 123 5.18 -11.97 -2.61
CA PHE A 123 5.24 -11.76 -4.05
C PHE A 123 5.74 -10.35 -4.27
N VAL A 124 6.82 -10.21 -5.00
CA VAL A 124 7.52 -8.93 -5.14
C VAL A 124 8.00 -8.77 -6.58
N VAL A 125 8.01 -7.53 -7.04
CA VAL A 125 8.58 -7.20 -8.36
C VAL A 125 10.09 -7.32 -8.29
N TYR A 126 10.66 -8.00 -9.27
CA TYR A 126 12.09 -8.10 -9.51
C TYR A 126 12.46 -7.56 -10.90
N ILE A 127 13.48 -6.72 -10.98
CA ILE A 127 14.03 -6.21 -12.23
C ILE A 127 15.56 -6.34 -12.17
N PRO A 128 16.19 -7.06 -13.12
CA PRO A 128 17.64 -7.12 -13.18
C PRO A 128 18.26 -5.74 -13.45
N GLY A 129 19.14 -5.28 -12.56
CA GLY A 129 19.92 -4.08 -12.74
C GLY A 129 19.24 -2.76 -12.33
N VAL A 130 19.85 -1.65 -12.74
CA VAL A 130 19.48 -0.27 -12.41
C VAL A 130 19.34 0.54 -13.71
N TYR A 131 18.21 1.21 -13.87
CA TYR A 131 17.87 1.98 -15.06
C TYR A 131 17.71 3.45 -14.74
N SER A 132 18.12 4.35 -15.64
CA SER A 132 17.91 5.80 -15.54
C SER A 132 16.59 6.29 -16.16
N GLN A 133 15.88 5.41 -16.84
CA GLN A 133 14.56 5.64 -17.43
C GLN A 133 13.61 4.53 -16.99
N TRP A 134 12.31 4.80 -17.02
CA TRP A 134 11.32 3.78 -16.74
C TRP A 134 11.39 2.63 -17.76
N GLY A 135 11.33 1.40 -17.27
CA GLY A 135 11.42 0.18 -18.08
C GLY A 135 12.19 -0.93 -17.37
N GLY A 136 12.74 -1.85 -18.14
CA GLY A 136 13.41 -3.04 -17.66
C GLY A 136 12.51 -4.26 -17.76
N ASP A 137 13.10 -5.43 -17.55
CA ASP A 137 12.43 -6.73 -17.63
C ASP A 137 11.89 -7.10 -16.25
N SER A 138 10.65 -6.65 -15.95
CA SER A 138 10.03 -6.84 -14.65
C SER A 138 9.28 -8.18 -14.56
N HIS A 139 9.57 -8.92 -13.50
CA HIS A 139 8.94 -10.19 -13.18
C HIS A 139 8.35 -10.15 -11.77
N LEU A 140 7.34 -10.98 -11.50
CA LEU A 140 6.94 -11.30 -10.14
C LEU A 140 7.70 -12.53 -9.67
N VAL A 141 8.33 -12.42 -8.50
CA VAL A 141 9.07 -13.49 -7.86
C VAL A 141 8.48 -13.84 -6.51
N HIS A 142 8.57 -15.11 -6.13
CA HIS A 142 8.02 -15.65 -4.90
C HIS A 142 9.10 -15.95 -3.89
N TYR A 143 8.89 -15.52 -2.66
CA TYR A 143 9.67 -15.87 -1.49
C TYR A 143 8.78 -16.43 -0.39
N THR A 144 9.35 -17.30 0.46
CA THR A 144 8.69 -17.82 1.66
C THR A 144 9.49 -17.50 2.91
N SER A 145 8.79 -17.30 4.03
CA SER A 145 9.40 -17.07 5.34
C SER A 145 8.53 -17.62 6.47
N LYS A 146 9.13 -17.97 7.60
CA LYS A 146 8.42 -18.31 8.84
C LYS A 146 8.39 -17.17 9.85
N ASN A 147 9.18 -16.12 9.62
CA ASN A 147 9.41 -15.07 10.62
C ASN A 147 9.44 -13.63 10.03
N LEU A 148 9.18 -13.44 8.72
CA LEU A 148 9.28 -12.17 7.97
C LEU A 148 10.70 -11.60 7.85
N TRP A 149 11.73 -12.31 8.32
CA TRP A 149 13.13 -11.88 8.26
C TRP A 149 13.96 -12.75 7.32
N ASP A 150 13.87 -14.05 7.48
CA ASP A 150 14.61 -15.02 6.67
C ASP A 150 13.75 -15.47 5.52
N TRP A 151 14.01 -14.93 4.33
CA TRP A 151 13.26 -15.19 3.13
C TRP A 151 14.00 -16.17 2.21
N LYS A 152 13.31 -17.24 1.84
CA LYS A 152 13.79 -18.22 0.89
C LYS A 152 13.21 -17.92 -0.48
N TYR A 153 14.06 -17.76 -1.49
CA TYR A 153 13.66 -17.64 -2.88
C TYR A 153 13.06 -18.95 -3.39
N GLU A 154 11.85 -18.91 -3.93
CA GLU A 154 11.15 -20.06 -4.48
C GLU A 154 11.16 -20.06 -6.02
N GLY A 155 11.30 -18.91 -6.67
CA GLY A 155 11.40 -18.77 -8.11
C GLY A 155 10.53 -17.64 -8.68
N PRO A 156 10.64 -17.40 -10.00
CA PRO A 156 9.73 -16.53 -10.70
C PRO A 156 8.36 -17.20 -10.84
N LEU A 157 7.30 -16.38 -10.96
CA LEU A 157 5.97 -16.89 -11.20
C LEU A 157 5.83 -17.33 -12.67
N ASN A 158 5.08 -18.41 -12.89
CA ASN A 158 4.72 -18.88 -14.25
C ASN A 158 3.54 -18.07 -14.82
N LEU A 159 3.68 -16.75 -14.84
CA LEU A 159 2.72 -15.81 -15.46
C LEU A 159 3.22 -15.38 -16.85
N PRO A 160 2.34 -14.87 -17.71
CA PRO A 160 2.77 -14.30 -18.97
C PRO A 160 3.85 -13.24 -18.77
N ASP A 161 4.92 -13.31 -19.57
CA ASP A 161 6.03 -12.35 -19.49
C ASP A 161 5.67 -11.04 -20.23
N HIS A 162 4.96 -10.17 -19.54
CA HIS A 162 4.44 -8.90 -20.07
C HIS A 162 4.97 -7.67 -19.36
N ASN A 163 6.09 -7.74 -18.64
CA ASN A 163 6.51 -6.69 -17.72
C ASN A 163 5.42 -6.41 -16.67
N ILE A 164 5.21 -7.37 -15.81
CA ILE A 164 4.18 -7.34 -14.76
C ILE A 164 4.73 -6.82 -13.45
N ILE A 165 3.92 -6.03 -12.74
CA ILE A 165 4.28 -5.43 -11.45
C ILE A 165 3.09 -5.38 -10.49
N ASP A 166 3.34 -4.98 -9.25
CA ASP A 166 2.35 -4.62 -8.24
C ASP A 166 1.33 -5.74 -7.95
N PRO A 167 1.77 -6.88 -7.43
CA PRO A 167 0.84 -7.96 -7.08
C PRO A 167 0.04 -7.61 -5.84
N THR A 168 -1.21 -8.06 -5.78
CA THR A 168 -2.02 -8.13 -4.55
C THR A 168 -2.81 -9.43 -4.52
N LEU A 169 -2.94 -10.04 -3.35
CA LEU A 169 -3.49 -11.38 -3.22
C LEU A 169 -4.61 -11.46 -2.21
N MET A 170 -5.59 -12.33 -2.52
CA MET A 170 -6.62 -12.70 -1.57
C MET A 170 -7.08 -14.14 -1.80
N LYS A 171 -7.35 -14.87 -0.72
CA LYS A 171 -8.03 -16.16 -0.80
C LYS A 171 -9.53 -15.94 -0.85
N LEU A 172 -10.17 -16.43 -1.91
CA LEU A 172 -11.61 -16.27 -2.10
C LEU A 172 -12.41 -17.46 -1.53
N PRO A 173 -13.74 -17.35 -1.43
CA PRO A 173 -14.60 -18.44 -0.93
C PRO A 173 -14.59 -19.71 -1.75
N ASP A 174 -14.12 -19.67 -3.00
CA ASP A 174 -13.88 -20.88 -3.84
C ASP A 174 -12.70 -21.73 -3.34
N GLY A 175 -11.99 -21.25 -2.29
CA GLY A 175 -10.86 -21.91 -1.68
C GLY A 175 -9.53 -21.65 -2.38
N LYS A 176 -9.53 -20.95 -3.50
CA LYS A 176 -8.34 -20.60 -4.26
C LYS A 176 -7.76 -19.26 -3.83
N TRP A 177 -6.47 -19.11 -4.06
CA TRP A 177 -5.79 -17.84 -4.04
C TRP A 177 -5.99 -17.13 -5.38
N HIS A 178 -6.34 -15.85 -5.31
CA HIS A 178 -6.43 -14.97 -6.46
C HIS A 178 -5.40 -13.87 -6.31
N MET A 179 -4.74 -13.55 -7.41
CA MET A 179 -3.76 -12.46 -7.53
C MET A 179 -4.28 -11.48 -8.56
N TRP A 180 -4.18 -10.20 -8.26
CA TRP A 180 -4.35 -9.10 -9.21
C TRP A 180 -3.00 -8.43 -9.36
N TYR A 181 -2.64 -8.05 -10.57
CA TYR A 181 -1.35 -7.45 -10.88
C TYR A 181 -1.46 -6.51 -12.07
N LYS A 182 -0.57 -5.53 -12.16
CA LYS A 182 -0.50 -4.64 -13.31
C LYS A 182 0.27 -5.30 -14.45
N ASP A 183 -0.30 -5.28 -15.65
CA ASP A 183 0.40 -5.57 -16.90
C ASP A 183 0.72 -4.27 -17.63
N GLN A 184 2.01 -3.97 -17.78
CA GLN A 184 2.48 -2.71 -18.37
C GLN A 184 2.38 -2.73 -19.90
N LYS A 185 2.55 -3.90 -20.55
CA LYS A 185 2.50 -4.04 -22.01
C LYS A 185 1.07 -3.98 -22.56
N LEU A 186 0.10 -4.42 -21.77
CA LEU A 186 -1.31 -4.34 -22.14
C LEU A 186 -1.96 -2.98 -21.86
N GLY A 187 -1.15 -1.94 -21.61
CA GLY A 187 -1.64 -0.57 -21.40
C GLY A 187 -1.75 -0.16 -19.94
N SER A 188 -1.01 -0.80 -19.06
CA SER A 188 -1.06 -0.55 -17.60
C SER A 188 -2.45 -0.77 -17.03
N ILE A 189 -2.93 -1.99 -17.14
CA ILE A 189 -4.24 -2.47 -16.68
C ILE A 189 -4.07 -3.57 -15.64
N THR A 190 -5.13 -3.88 -14.89
CA THR A 190 -5.11 -4.95 -13.89
C THR A 190 -5.55 -6.27 -14.50
N MET A 191 -4.64 -7.24 -14.52
CA MET A 191 -4.88 -8.65 -14.85
C MET A 191 -5.11 -9.47 -13.58
N THR A 192 -5.56 -10.72 -13.75
CA THR A 192 -5.75 -11.65 -12.62
C THR A 192 -5.23 -13.03 -12.93
N ALA A 193 -4.87 -13.76 -11.88
CA ALA A 193 -4.48 -15.16 -11.92
C ALA A 193 -5.02 -15.91 -10.70
N GLU A 194 -5.26 -17.21 -10.82
CA GLU A 194 -5.68 -18.07 -9.72
C GLU A 194 -4.66 -19.17 -9.41
N SER A 195 -4.60 -19.60 -8.15
CA SER A 195 -3.73 -20.68 -7.68
C SER A 195 -4.39 -21.47 -6.55
N ASN A 196 -4.11 -22.77 -6.48
CA ASN A 196 -4.50 -23.63 -5.36
C ASN A 196 -3.42 -23.71 -4.27
N ASP A 197 -2.20 -23.33 -4.57
CA ASP A 197 -1.00 -23.64 -3.75
C ASP A 197 0.00 -22.49 -3.60
N LEU A 198 -0.31 -21.29 -4.16
CA LEU A 198 0.57 -20.11 -4.19
C LEU A 198 1.86 -20.30 -5.03
N VAL A 199 1.99 -21.40 -5.74
CA VAL A 199 3.15 -21.75 -6.58
C VAL A 199 2.78 -21.80 -8.05
N ASN A 200 1.72 -22.55 -8.36
CA ASN A 200 1.25 -22.75 -9.72
C ASN A 200 0.09 -21.79 -10.01
N TRP A 201 0.32 -20.84 -10.89
CA TRP A 201 -0.63 -19.80 -11.23
C TRP A 201 -1.20 -20.00 -12.64
N LYS A 202 -2.49 -19.77 -12.78
CA LYS A 202 -3.18 -19.74 -14.05
C LYS A 202 -3.72 -18.33 -14.26
N ALA A 203 -3.10 -17.61 -15.22
CA ALA A 203 -3.55 -16.28 -15.60
C ALA A 203 -4.86 -16.34 -16.37
N ASP A 204 -5.69 -15.32 -16.20
CA ASP A 204 -6.86 -15.08 -17.04
C ASP A 204 -6.46 -14.38 -18.35
N ASP A 205 -7.21 -14.65 -19.40
CA ASP A 205 -7.00 -14.02 -20.72
C ASP A 205 -7.58 -12.60 -20.80
N LYS A 206 -8.41 -12.22 -19.82
CA LYS A 206 -9.11 -10.93 -19.80
C LYS A 206 -8.70 -10.12 -18.58
N PRO A 207 -8.60 -8.79 -18.70
CA PRO A 207 -8.34 -7.95 -17.56
C PRO A 207 -9.49 -7.95 -16.55
N ALA A 208 -9.14 -7.85 -15.27
CA ALA A 208 -10.11 -7.60 -14.21
C ALA A 208 -10.57 -6.13 -14.22
N ILE A 209 -9.66 -5.22 -14.51
CA ILE A 209 -9.93 -3.79 -14.66
C ILE A 209 -9.17 -3.28 -15.88
N GLU A 210 -9.91 -2.67 -16.79
CA GLU A 210 -9.41 -2.06 -18.02
C GLU A 210 -9.80 -0.57 -18.10
N GLY A 211 -9.41 0.08 -19.17
CA GLY A 211 -9.74 1.48 -19.45
C GLY A 211 -8.55 2.40 -19.19
N ARG A 212 -8.66 3.30 -18.20
CA ARG A 212 -7.57 4.22 -17.90
C ARG A 212 -6.36 3.49 -17.32
N ALA A 213 -5.16 3.85 -17.77
CA ALA A 213 -3.91 3.33 -17.26
C ALA A 213 -3.78 3.59 -15.74
N HIS A 214 -3.33 2.59 -14.99
CA HIS A 214 -3.20 2.63 -13.54
C HIS A 214 -2.12 1.63 -13.07
N GLU A 215 -1.83 1.67 -11.78
CA GLU A 215 -0.93 0.73 -11.10
C GLU A 215 -1.41 0.43 -9.68
N GLY A 216 -0.65 -0.37 -8.95
CA GLY A 216 -0.86 -0.61 -7.53
C GLY A 216 -2.25 -1.12 -7.17
N PRO A 217 -2.81 -2.15 -7.84
CA PRO A 217 -4.07 -2.71 -7.38
C PRO A 217 -3.93 -3.21 -5.95
N LYS A 218 -4.90 -2.88 -5.07
CA LYS A 218 -4.99 -3.47 -3.73
C LYS A 218 -6.40 -3.93 -3.48
N ILE A 219 -6.54 -5.24 -3.27
CA ILE A 219 -7.81 -5.87 -2.92
C ILE A 219 -7.95 -5.99 -1.41
N PHE A 220 -9.18 -5.76 -0.91
CA PHE A 220 -9.54 -5.99 0.48
C PHE A 220 -11.04 -6.27 0.61
N ARG A 221 -11.45 -6.83 1.74
CA ARG A 221 -12.86 -7.03 2.08
C ARG A 221 -13.24 -6.09 3.21
N PHE A 222 -14.27 -5.28 2.99
CA PHE A 222 -14.78 -4.37 4.00
C PHE A 222 -16.30 -4.26 3.91
N LYS A 223 -16.98 -4.37 5.05
CA LYS A 223 -18.44 -4.54 5.10
C LYS A 223 -18.86 -5.75 4.23
N ASP A 224 -19.86 -5.60 3.40
CA ASP A 224 -20.42 -6.69 2.59
C ASP A 224 -19.83 -6.79 1.18
N TYR A 225 -18.71 -6.12 0.92
CA TYR A 225 -18.11 -6.01 -0.41
C TYR A 225 -16.64 -6.38 -0.42
N TYR A 226 -16.19 -6.82 -1.57
CA TYR A 226 -14.81 -6.71 -2.00
C TYR A 226 -14.58 -5.33 -2.61
N TRP A 227 -13.46 -4.78 -2.29
CA TRP A 227 -13.02 -3.48 -2.79
C TRP A 227 -11.67 -3.65 -3.44
N MET A 228 -11.44 -2.87 -4.49
CA MET A 228 -10.13 -2.70 -5.07
C MET A 228 -9.86 -1.20 -5.22
N ILE A 229 -8.66 -0.80 -4.87
CA ILE A 229 -8.14 0.52 -5.19
C ILE A 229 -7.00 0.36 -6.19
N THR A 230 -6.83 1.36 -7.07
CA THR A 230 -5.72 1.43 -8.02
C THR A 230 -5.18 2.85 -8.07
N ASP A 231 -3.87 3.02 -8.20
CA ASP A 231 -3.23 4.33 -8.36
C ASP A 231 -3.33 4.79 -9.82
N GLU A 232 -4.07 5.87 -10.06
CA GLU A 232 -4.14 6.52 -11.37
C GLU A 232 -3.22 7.73 -11.48
N TRP A 233 -2.23 7.84 -10.58
CA TRP A 233 -1.29 8.97 -10.45
C TRP A 233 -1.97 10.32 -10.19
N GLN A 234 -3.24 10.28 -9.84
CA GLN A 234 -4.09 11.41 -9.45
C GLN A 234 -4.97 11.05 -8.25
N GLY A 235 -4.48 10.18 -7.38
CA GLY A 235 -5.23 9.56 -6.30
C GLY A 235 -5.63 8.13 -6.62
N GLN A 236 -6.34 7.50 -5.68
CA GLN A 236 -6.71 6.09 -5.75
C GLN A 236 -8.12 5.93 -6.32
N ARG A 237 -8.25 5.21 -7.43
CA ARG A 237 -9.53 4.81 -8.00
C ARG A 237 -10.13 3.70 -7.15
N VAL A 238 -11.41 3.82 -6.82
CA VAL A 238 -12.14 2.83 -6.03
C VAL A 238 -13.04 2.00 -6.93
N TYR A 239 -13.00 0.69 -6.75
CA TYR A 239 -13.92 -0.27 -7.37
C TYR A 239 -14.57 -1.12 -6.30
N ARG A 240 -15.83 -1.50 -6.52
CA ARG A 240 -16.64 -2.33 -5.65
C ARG A 240 -17.05 -3.62 -6.36
N SER A 241 -17.10 -4.73 -5.62
CA SER A 241 -17.55 -6.02 -6.13
C SER A 241 -18.27 -6.85 -5.06
N LYS A 242 -19.19 -7.71 -5.50
CA LYS A 242 -19.81 -8.74 -4.65
C LYS A 242 -19.10 -10.10 -4.73
N ASP A 243 -18.37 -10.34 -5.81
CA ASP A 243 -17.79 -11.63 -6.14
C ASP A 243 -16.25 -11.58 -6.36
N ALA A 244 -15.63 -10.41 -6.26
CA ALA A 244 -14.23 -10.13 -6.59
C ALA A 244 -13.87 -10.44 -8.07
N LYS A 245 -14.85 -10.54 -8.95
CA LYS A 245 -14.70 -10.81 -10.39
C LYS A 245 -15.27 -9.70 -11.24
N THR A 246 -16.47 -9.23 -10.89
CA THR A 246 -17.16 -8.15 -11.59
C THR A 246 -16.99 -6.87 -10.78
N TRP A 247 -16.37 -5.86 -11.38
CA TRP A 247 -15.99 -4.62 -10.69
C TRP A 247 -16.83 -3.43 -11.14
N GLU A 248 -17.41 -2.74 -10.18
CA GLU A 248 -18.14 -1.49 -10.39
C GLU A 248 -17.25 -0.31 -10.02
N HIS A 249 -17.01 0.57 -10.97
CA HIS A 249 -16.30 1.83 -10.73
C HIS A 249 -17.10 2.73 -9.78
N GLN A 250 -16.44 3.28 -8.74
CA GLN A 250 -17.07 4.09 -7.71
C GLN A 250 -16.65 5.56 -7.76
N GLY A 251 -15.38 5.85 -7.63
CA GLY A 251 -14.88 7.22 -7.58
C GLY A 251 -13.37 7.27 -7.33
N LEU A 252 -12.89 8.42 -6.90
CA LEU A 252 -11.52 8.65 -6.47
C LEU A 252 -11.47 9.00 -4.99
N VAL A 253 -10.43 8.54 -4.31
CA VAL A 253 -10.02 9.01 -2.98
C VAL A 253 -8.56 9.45 -3.03
N LEU A 254 -8.13 10.28 -2.10
CA LEU A 254 -6.78 10.82 -2.02
C LEU A 254 -6.34 11.62 -3.27
N ASP A 255 -7.30 12.13 -4.03
CA ASP A 255 -7.11 12.88 -5.28
C ASP A 255 -6.86 14.39 -5.07
N LYS A 256 -6.96 14.86 -3.83
CA LYS A 256 -6.72 16.25 -3.43
C LYS A 256 -5.59 16.33 -2.42
N PRO A 257 -4.82 17.43 -2.40
CA PRO A 257 -3.82 17.66 -1.35
C PRO A 257 -4.47 17.67 0.04
N GLY A 258 -3.81 17.04 1.00
CA GLY A 258 -4.13 17.17 2.42
C GLY A 258 -3.49 18.42 3.03
N HIS A 259 -3.91 18.74 4.26
CA HIS A 259 -3.37 19.86 5.04
C HIS A 259 -2.43 19.39 6.16
N ARG A 260 -2.38 18.08 6.43
CA ARG A 260 -1.45 17.50 7.40
C ARG A 260 0.00 17.63 6.88
N PRO A 261 1.01 17.69 7.77
CA PRO A 261 2.41 17.77 7.35
C PRO A 261 2.77 16.69 6.32
N GLU A 262 3.38 17.10 5.20
CA GLU A 262 3.86 16.26 4.11
C GLU A 262 2.77 15.44 3.36
N ASP A 263 1.51 15.58 3.69
CA ASP A 263 0.39 14.84 3.10
C ASP A 263 -0.10 15.47 1.79
N THR A 264 0.79 15.56 0.81
CA THR A 264 0.55 16.24 -0.47
C THR A 264 1.46 15.66 -1.57
N PRO A 265 1.13 15.79 -2.88
CA PRO A 265 -0.10 16.37 -3.45
C PRO A 265 -1.28 15.39 -3.42
N THR A 266 -1.09 14.16 -3.88
CA THR A 266 -2.08 13.07 -3.95
C THR A 266 -1.52 11.84 -3.26
N GLY A 267 -2.39 10.92 -2.83
CA GLY A 267 -1.95 9.63 -2.32
C GLY A 267 -1.63 8.69 -3.47
N ALA A 268 -0.42 8.11 -3.44
CA ALA A 268 0.08 7.13 -4.39
C ALA A 268 -0.03 5.71 -3.84
N HIS A 269 0.38 4.71 -4.61
CA HIS A 269 0.25 3.26 -4.39
C HIS A 269 0.12 2.89 -2.91
N ALA A 270 -0.98 2.24 -2.55
CA ALA A 270 -1.41 2.10 -1.17
C ALA A 270 -1.72 0.65 -0.78
N ASP A 271 -1.59 0.38 0.51
CA ASP A 271 -2.16 -0.79 1.19
C ASP A 271 -3.46 -0.44 1.92
N VAL A 272 -4.28 -1.42 2.20
CA VAL A 272 -5.46 -1.27 3.05
C VAL A 272 -5.50 -2.37 4.10
N VAL A 273 -5.53 -1.97 5.37
CA VAL A 273 -5.70 -2.87 6.50
C VAL A 273 -7.08 -2.68 7.11
N VAL A 274 -7.83 -3.77 7.21
CA VAL A 274 -9.11 -3.78 7.94
C VAL A 274 -8.88 -4.32 9.34
N SER A 275 -9.10 -3.48 10.33
CA SER A 275 -8.88 -3.78 11.74
C SER A 275 -10.08 -3.33 12.57
N GLU A 276 -10.65 -4.24 13.38
CA GLU A 276 -11.79 -3.99 14.31
C GLU A 276 -12.98 -3.25 13.67
N GLY A 277 -13.24 -3.53 12.38
CA GLY A 277 -14.37 -2.95 11.67
C GLY A 277 -14.11 -1.58 11.03
N HIS A 278 -12.88 -1.08 11.11
CA HIS A 278 -12.35 0.10 10.42
C HIS A 278 -11.47 -0.33 9.25
N ALA A 279 -11.42 0.47 8.20
CA ALA A 279 -10.52 0.28 7.06
C ALA A 279 -9.54 1.44 7.00
N TYR A 280 -8.25 1.15 7.12
CA TYR A 280 -7.18 2.14 7.06
C TYR A 280 -6.43 2.00 5.76
N ILE A 281 -6.34 3.09 5.00
CA ILE A 281 -5.49 3.18 3.82
C ILE A 281 -4.13 3.73 4.20
N ILE A 282 -3.08 2.99 3.83
CA ILE A 282 -1.68 3.34 4.08
C ILE A 282 -1.05 3.63 2.73
N TYR A 283 -0.69 4.85 2.48
CA TYR A 283 -0.24 5.34 1.17
C TYR A 283 1.00 6.20 1.29
N PHE A 284 1.68 6.40 0.18
CA PHE A 284 2.78 7.36 0.18
C PHE A 284 2.44 8.63 -0.60
N THR A 285 3.19 9.68 -0.32
CA THR A 285 3.10 10.96 -1.03
C THR A 285 4.47 11.41 -1.52
N HIS A 286 4.49 12.43 -2.37
CA HIS A 286 5.68 13.15 -2.81
C HIS A 286 5.64 14.60 -2.30
N PRO A 287 5.95 14.86 -1.03
CA PRO A 287 5.68 16.15 -0.38
C PRO A 287 6.45 17.32 -0.99
N GLY A 288 7.47 17.05 -1.79
CA GLY A 288 8.24 18.08 -2.52
C GLY A 288 7.71 18.42 -3.91
N ARG A 289 6.65 17.75 -4.37
CA ARG A 289 6.03 18.00 -5.69
C ARG A 289 4.75 18.80 -5.51
N LYS A 290 4.37 19.58 -6.53
CA LYS A 290 3.06 20.26 -6.59
C LYS A 290 1.98 19.36 -7.16
N LYS A 291 2.36 18.42 -8.03
CA LYS A 291 1.53 17.36 -8.61
C LYS A 291 2.29 16.06 -8.59
N HIS A 292 1.60 14.94 -8.73
CA HIS A 292 2.22 13.61 -8.68
C HIS A 292 3.41 13.48 -9.66
N PHE A 293 3.27 13.93 -10.91
CA PHE A 293 4.30 13.92 -11.95
C PHE A 293 4.94 15.29 -12.23
N GLU A 294 4.69 16.29 -11.42
CA GLU A 294 5.37 17.56 -11.59
C GLU A 294 6.80 17.43 -11.07
N ASP A 295 7.65 17.07 -11.99
CA ASP A 295 9.07 17.02 -11.75
C ASP A 295 9.62 18.43 -11.70
N GLY A 296 10.40 18.76 -10.69
CA GLY A 296 11.11 20.03 -10.58
C GLY A 296 12.19 20.22 -11.67
N GLY A 297 12.13 19.43 -12.74
CA GLY A 297 13.11 19.36 -13.79
C GLY A 297 14.38 18.59 -13.38
N LEU A 298 15.15 18.21 -14.37
CA LEU A 298 16.46 17.60 -14.19
C LEU A 298 17.51 18.70 -14.02
N ASP A 299 18.52 18.49 -13.20
CA ASP A 299 19.70 19.33 -13.10
C ASP A 299 20.66 19.12 -14.30
N ALA A 300 21.82 19.79 -14.29
CA ALA A 300 22.81 19.68 -15.36
C ALA A 300 23.38 18.27 -15.53
N ASP A 301 23.31 17.44 -14.48
CA ASP A 301 23.76 16.05 -14.49
C ASP A 301 22.64 15.08 -14.87
N GLY A 302 21.46 15.60 -15.23
CA GLY A 302 20.28 14.81 -15.56
C GLY A 302 19.62 14.13 -14.37
N ALA A 303 19.78 14.65 -13.16
CA ALA A 303 19.20 14.11 -11.94
C ALA A 303 18.05 14.99 -11.42
N TYR A 304 17.05 14.36 -10.80
CA TYR A 304 16.02 15.07 -10.03
C TYR A 304 16.56 15.55 -8.68
N SER A 305 16.05 16.67 -8.21
CA SER A 305 16.39 17.18 -6.87
C SER A 305 15.97 16.19 -5.78
N TYR A 306 16.66 16.22 -4.66
CA TYR A 306 16.26 15.43 -3.48
C TYR A 306 14.80 15.69 -3.08
N THR A 307 14.38 16.96 -3.06
CA THR A 307 13.02 17.36 -2.72
C THR A 307 11.98 16.70 -3.62
N THR A 308 12.25 16.59 -4.93
CA THR A 308 11.37 15.93 -5.89
C THR A 308 11.33 14.41 -5.70
N LYS A 309 12.45 13.80 -5.26
CA LYS A 309 12.58 12.33 -5.12
C LYS A 309 11.99 11.79 -3.82
N ARG A 310 12.01 12.57 -2.74
CA ARG A 310 11.60 12.10 -1.41
C ARG A 310 10.13 11.71 -1.35
N THR A 311 9.84 10.74 -0.47
CA THR A 311 8.49 10.25 -0.21
C THR A 311 8.26 10.07 1.29
N SER A 312 7.01 10.13 1.71
CA SER A 312 6.60 9.84 3.08
C SER A 312 5.33 8.99 3.09
N ILE A 313 5.23 8.09 4.08
CA ILE A 313 4.06 7.22 4.24
C ILE A 313 3.08 7.87 5.22
N HIS A 314 1.80 7.78 4.89
CA HIS A 314 0.67 8.32 5.64
C HIS A 314 -0.38 7.25 5.89
N ALA A 315 -1.29 7.53 6.83
CA ALA A 315 -2.50 6.76 7.05
C ALA A 315 -3.72 7.68 7.03
N ALA A 316 -4.83 7.15 6.51
CA ALA A 316 -6.16 7.77 6.60
C ALA A 316 -7.21 6.67 6.80
N GLU A 317 -8.42 7.05 7.22
CA GLU A 317 -9.53 6.11 7.32
C GLU A 317 -10.37 6.13 6.05
N LEU A 318 -10.72 4.94 5.55
CA LEU A 318 -11.74 4.75 4.53
C LEU A 318 -13.09 4.51 5.20
N GLU A 319 -14.04 5.38 4.95
CA GLU A 319 -15.39 5.27 5.48
C GLU A 319 -16.36 4.76 4.41
N PHE A 320 -17.21 3.80 4.77
CA PHE A 320 -18.29 3.36 3.91
C PHE A 320 -19.54 4.20 4.21
N ASN A 321 -19.98 5.00 3.26
CA ASN A 321 -21.14 5.89 3.41
C ASN A 321 -22.49 5.23 3.11
N GLY A 322 -22.52 3.90 2.93
CA GLY A 322 -23.70 3.11 2.52
C GLY A 322 -23.72 2.77 1.03
N GLU A 323 -22.94 3.47 0.22
CA GLU A 323 -22.86 3.29 -1.23
C GLU A 323 -21.43 3.03 -1.69
N THR A 324 -20.48 3.89 -1.32
CA THR A 324 -19.08 3.81 -1.73
C THR A 324 -18.13 4.08 -0.58
N LEU A 325 -16.84 3.91 -0.81
CA LEU A 325 -15.79 4.37 0.10
C LEU A 325 -15.48 5.85 -0.15
N ILE A 326 -15.34 6.57 0.95
CA ILE A 326 -14.88 7.95 0.98
C ILE A 326 -13.66 8.06 1.89
N CYS A 327 -12.81 9.04 1.64
CA CYS A 327 -11.62 9.32 2.44
C CYS A 327 -11.43 10.83 2.58
N ASP A 328 -11.61 11.34 3.78
CA ASP A 328 -11.16 12.68 4.16
C ASP A 328 -9.85 12.52 4.93
N ARG A 329 -8.71 12.74 4.25
CA ARG A 329 -7.39 12.56 4.84
C ARG A 329 -7.06 13.53 5.97
N ASP A 330 -7.76 14.65 6.04
CA ASP A 330 -7.58 15.67 7.08
C ASP A 330 -8.48 15.46 8.30
N LYS A 331 -9.49 14.59 8.19
CA LYS A 331 -10.38 14.26 9.30
C LYS A 331 -9.61 13.50 10.39
N PRO A 332 -9.69 13.92 11.66
CA PRO A 332 -9.15 13.15 12.77
C PRO A 332 -9.81 11.78 12.88
N PHE A 333 -9.01 10.73 13.07
CA PHE A 333 -9.51 9.36 13.25
C PHE A 333 -8.67 8.60 14.27
N GLY A 334 -9.27 7.60 14.90
CA GLY A 334 -8.55 6.64 15.75
C GLY A 334 -7.84 5.61 14.88
N PHE A 335 -6.53 5.44 15.07
CA PHE A 335 -5.73 4.47 14.34
C PHE A 335 -5.30 3.33 15.26
N TRP A 336 -5.70 2.12 14.93
CA TRP A 336 -5.40 0.95 15.73
C TRP A 336 -5.33 -0.30 14.89
N LEU A 337 -4.14 -0.87 14.80
CA LEU A 337 -3.90 -2.14 14.14
C LEU A 337 -3.95 -3.25 15.20
N ALA A 338 -5.06 -3.96 15.27
CA ALA A 338 -5.24 -5.04 16.23
C ALA A 338 -4.32 -6.23 15.95
N ASP A 339 -4.03 -7.01 16.98
CA ASP A 339 -3.28 -8.25 16.86
C ASP A 339 -4.05 -9.28 16.02
N VAL A 340 -3.38 -9.92 15.08
CA VAL A 340 -3.98 -10.94 14.23
C VAL A 340 -3.77 -12.33 14.87
N LYS A 341 -4.89 -12.98 15.25
CA LYS A 341 -4.91 -14.32 15.88
C LYS A 341 -4.48 -15.44 14.94
#